data_494d0dd853ff3b509f6977e5d462be30
#
_entry.id   494d0dd853ff3b509f6977e5d462be30
#
_cell.length_a   1.000
_cell.length_b   1.000
_cell.length_c   1.000
_cell.angle_alpha   90.00
_cell.angle_beta   90.00
_cell.angle_gamma   90.00
#
_symmetry.space_group_name_H-M   'P 1'
#
loop_
_entity.id
_entity.type
_entity.pdbx_description
1 polymer ?
#
loop_
_entity_poly.entity_id
_entity_poly.type
_entity_poly.pdbx_seq_one_letter_code
_entity_poly.pdbx_strand_id
1 'polypeptide(L)'
;VGMGVVRARIGGTPDHPVLENVQRYVVNGGEFGSNYFFTICKGDSLNLLFGNMGYGVYRFNKTINGLEPLTTHKYENMNLNKVVPIIKDDADNYLIGTTYGVIKYASENSYQLFNAKDGFLNSTIHAILRHSSDNFWLSTNQGLINFDTKRNVFRSYGFGDGLKVVEFSDGASY
;
A
#
# COMPACT_ATOMS: atom_id res chain seq x y z
N VAL A 1 9.68 -18.52 4.08
CA VAL A 1 9.33 -18.00 5.40
C VAL A 1 9.48 -16.49 5.37
N GLY A 2 8.43 -15.76 5.65
CA GLY A 2 8.46 -14.29 5.73
C GLY A 2 9.45 -13.80 6.78
N MET A 3 10.23 -12.78 6.42
CA MET A 3 11.36 -12.31 7.26
C MET A 3 10.96 -11.19 8.23
N GLY A 4 9.77 -10.61 8.07
CA GLY A 4 9.34 -9.44 8.84
C GLY A 4 9.95 -8.15 8.29
N VAL A 5 10.03 -7.13 9.14
CA VAL A 5 10.64 -5.82 8.83
C VAL A 5 11.97 -5.73 9.55
N VAL A 6 13.00 -5.29 8.85
CA VAL A 6 14.35 -5.07 9.42
C VAL A 6 14.63 -3.57 9.47
N ARG A 7 15.08 -3.11 10.62
CA ARG A 7 15.62 -1.76 10.82
C ARG A 7 17.11 -1.86 11.14
N ALA A 8 17.91 -1.08 10.46
CA ALA A 8 19.34 -0.98 10.73
C ALA A 8 19.80 0.48 10.57
N ARG A 9 20.94 0.81 11.17
CA ARG A 9 21.71 2.01 10.88
C ARG A 9 22.73 1.68 9.81
N ILE A 10 22.90 2.57 8.85
CA ILE A 10 24.01 2.47 7.91
C ILE A 10 25.19 3.22 8.52
N GLY A 11 26.24 2.50 8.83
CA GLY A 11 27.56 3.01 9.27
C GLY A 11 28.62 2.74 8.23
N GLY A 12 29.88 2.89 8.61
CA GLY A 12 31.02 2.69 7.69
C GLY A 12 31.28 3.90 6.79
N THR A 13 31.89 3.67 5.65
CA THR A 13 32.16 4.68 4.62
C THR A 13 31.25 4.48 3.41
N PRO A 14 31.08 5.48 2.51
CA PRO A 14 30.30 5.29 1.28
C PRO A 14 30.74 4.09 0.43
N ASP A 15 32.05 3.81 0.40
CA ASP A 15 32.64 2.71 -0.37
C ASP A 15 32.55 1.34 0.36
N HIS A 16 32.39 1.38 1.68
CA HIS A 16 32.28 0.19 2.54
C HIS A 16 31.18 0.39 3.59
N PRO A 17 29.90 0.35 3.18
CA PRO A 17 28.79 0.50 4.11
C PRO A 17 28.65 -0.73 5.00
N VAL A 18 28.34 -0.52 6.28
CA VAL A 18 28.12 -1.57 7.27
C VAL A 18 26.75 -1.37 7.91
N LEU A 19 26.00 -2.45 8.08
CA LEU A 19 24.75 -2.41 8.84
C LEU A 19 25.03 -2.55 10.33
N GLU A 20 24.64 -1.55 11.10
CA GLU A 20 24.78 -1.50 12.55
C GLU A 20 23.42 -1.53 13.22
N ASN A 21 23.37 -1.99 14.48
CA ASN A 21 22.14 -2.02 15.30
C ASN A 21 20.95 -2.66 14.57
N VAL A 22 21.17 -3.79 13.93
CA VAL A 22 20.17 -4.53 13.17
C VAL A 22 19.10 -5.05 14.11
N GLN A 23 17.87 -4.60 13.92
CA GLN A 23 16.69 -5.06 14.66
C GLN A 23 15.67 -5.64 13.68
N ARG A 24 15.07 -6.76 14.05
CA ARG A 24 14.03 -7.42 13.27
C ARG A 24 12.71 -7.37 14.02
N TYR A 25 11.67 -6.98 13.30
CA TYR A 25 10.31 -6.92 13.78
C TYR A 25 9.45 -7.93 13.03
N VAL A 26 8.70 -8.73 13.77
CA VAL A 26 7.80 -9.74 13.24
C VAL A 26 6.43 -9.58 13.88
N VAL A 27 5.40 -10.01 13.16
CA VAL A 27 4.05 -10.14 13.70
C VAL A 27 3.99 -11.46 14.45
N ASN A 28 3.87 -11.41 15.76
CA ASN A 28 3.78 -12.58 16.62
C ASN A 28 2.36 -13.18 16.60
N GLY A 29 2.26 -14.51 16.61
CA GLY A 29 0.96 -15.20 16.64
C GLY A 29 0.18 -15.15 15.33
N GLY A 30 0.77 -14.60 14.27
CA GLY A 30 0.14 -14.59 12.94
C GLY A 30 0.29 -15.93 12.22
N GLU A 31 -0.68 -16.22 11.34
CA GLU A 31 -0.64 -17.37 10.45
C GLU A 31 0.52 -17.27 9.43
N PHE A 32 0.70 -18.35 8.65
CA PHE A 32 1.66 -18.37 7.56
C PHE A 32 1.42 -17.18 6.61
N GLY A 33 2.46 -16.39 6.35
CA GLY A 33 2.37 -15.19 5.51
C GLY A 33 2.28 -13.88 6.27
N SER A 34 1.96 -13.85 7.56
CA SER A 34 1.84 -12.62 8.36
C SER A 34 3.10 -11.75 8.39
N ASN A 35 4.26 -12.29 8.04
CA ASN A 35 5.54 -11.58 7.99
C ASN A 35 6.04 -11.27 6.58
N TYR A 36 5.17 -11.34 5.55
CA TYR A 36 5.48 -10.91 4.19
C TYR A 36 5.00 -9.47 3.96
N PHE A 37 5.93 -8.53 3.87
CA PHE A 37 5.66 -7.12 3.62
C PHE A 37 6.15 -6.73 2.23
N PHE A 38 5.30 -6.04 1.47
CA PHE A 38 5.56 -5.64 0.08
C PHE A 38 5.89 -4.16 -0.08
N THR A 39 5.42 -3.34 0.85
CA THR A 39 5.59 -1.90 0.74
C THR A 39 5.84 -1.25 2.09
N ILE A 40 6.50 -0.12 2.04
CA ILE A 40 6.72 0.77 3.16
C ILE A 40 6.34 2.19 2.73
N CYS A 41 5.55 2.87 3.56
CA CYS A 41 5.15 4.25 3.36
C CYS A 41 5.44 5.06 4.61
N LYS A 42 5.87 6.30 4.43
CA LYS A 42 5.99 7.25 5.53
C LYS A 42 4.58 7.65 5.98
N GLY A 43 4.26 7.36 7.23
CA GLY A 43 3.05 7.79 7.91
C GLY A 43 3.19 9.16 8.56
N ASP A 44 2.37 9.41 9.59
CA ASP A 44 2.42 10.68 10.32
C ASP A 44 3.65 10.76 11.21
N SER A 45 4.22 11.95 11.29
CA SER A 45 5.35 12.43 12.08
C SER A 45 6.50 11.47 12.36
N LEU A 46 6.31 10.22 12.66
CA LEU A 46 7.36 9.23 12.94
C LEU A 46 6.89 7.79 12.72
N ASN A 47 5.69 7.59 12.19
CA ASN A 47 5.16 6.27 11.92
C ASN A 47 5.52 5.83 10.49
N LEU A 48 5.87 4.55 10.37
CA LEU A 48 6.00 3.88 9.09
C LEU A 48 4.83 2.92 8.93
N LEU A 49 4.24 2.91 7.76
CA LEU A 49 3.20 1.97 7.37
C LEU A 49 3.79 0.88 6.49
N PHE A 50 3.33 -0.34 6.67
CA PHE A 50 3.79 -1.52 5.97
C PHE A 50 2.61 -2.28 5.39
N GLY A 51 2.57 -2.45 4.08
CA GLY A 51 1.58 -3.29 3.41
C GLY A 51 1.97 -4.75 3.44
N ASN A 52 1.05 -5.60 3.86
CA ASN A 52 1.27 -7.02 4.10
C ASN A 52 0.50 -7.91 3.12
N MET A 53 0.97 -9.12 2.93
CA MET A 53 0.30 -10.16 2.18
C MET A 53 -0.76 -10.85 3.05
N GLY A 54 -2.02 -10.56 2.79
CA GLY A 54 -3.16 -11.25 3.44
C GLY A 54 -3.65 -10.66 4.75
N TYR A 55 -2.95 -9.69 5.33
CA TYR A 55 -3.24 -9.17 6.67
C TYR A 55 -3.36 -7.63 6.73
N GLY A 56 -3.51 -6.97 5.59
CA GLY A 56 -3.77 -5.53 5.51
C GLY A 56 -2.53 -4.67 5.74
N VAL A 57 -2.68 -3.62 6.54
CA VAL A 57 -1.65 -2.63 6.81
C VAL A 57 -1.24 -2.67 8.27
N TYR A 58 0.06 -2.64 8.51
CA TYR A 58 0.66 -2.50 9.83
C TYR A 58 1.33 -1.14 9.97
N ARG A 59 1.40 -0.63 11.20
CA ARG A 59 2.23 0.52 11.54
C ARG A 59 3.30 0.13 12.56
N PHE A 60 4.43 0.81 12.53
CA PHE A 60 5.42 0.71 13.59
C PHE A 60 4.99 1.57 14.77
N ASN A 61 4.75 0.92 15.91
CA ASN A 61 4.43 1.60 17.15
C ASN A 61 5.68 1.69 18.03
N LYS A 62 6.13 2.90 18.30
CA LYS A 62 7.34 3.17 19.10
C LYS A 62 7.19 2.81 20.56
N THR A 63 5.98 2.90 21.12
CA THR A 63 5.72 2.60 22.54
C THR A 63 5.96 1.13 22.84
N ILE A 64 5.44 0.25 21.97
CA ILE A 64 5.65 -1.19 22.09
C ILE A 64 6.92 -1.67 21.39
N ASN A 65 7.64 -0.75 20.70
CA ASN A 65 8.78 -1.05 19.83
C ASN A 65 8.50 -2.24 18.88
N GLY A 66 7.37 -2.19 18.18
CA GLY A 66 6.89 -3.32 17.39
C GLY A 66 5.88 -2.92 16.32
N LEU A 67 5.43 -3.93 15.58
CA LEU A 67 4.40 -3.79 14.55
C LEU A 67 3.03 -4.02 15.17
N GLU A 68 2.08 -3.15 14.89
CA GLU A 68 0.67 -3.32 15.23
C GLU A 68 -0.21 -3.14 14.00
N PRO A 69 -1.33 -3.86 13.90
CA PRO A 69 -2.25 -3.70 12.78
C PRO A 69 -2.91 -2.31 12.79
N LEU A 70 -2.96 -1.70 11.60
CA LEU A 70 -3.71 -0.45 11.39
C LEU A 70 -5.17 -0.72 11.00
N THR A 71 -5.43 -1.81 10.28
CA THR A 71 -6.69 -1.99 9.55
C THR A 71 -7.25 -3.41 9.57
N THR A 72 -6.89 -4.28 10.51
CA THR A 72 -7.16 -5.73 10.37
C THR A 72 -8.60 -6.17 10.64
N HIS A 73 -9.37 -5.49 11.48
CA HIS A 73 -10.63 -6.04 11.98
C HIS A 73 -11.90 -5.59 11.24
N LYS A 74 -11.85 -4.53 10.44
CA LYS A 74 -13.05 -4.00 9.79
C LYS A 74 -13.28 -4.46 8.35
N TYR A 75 -12.30 -5.17 7.79
CA TYR A 75 -12.36 -5.67 6.41
C TYR A 75 -12.56 -7.18 6.34
N GLU A 76 -13.14 -7.81 7.37
CA GLU A 76 -13.33 -9.27 7.48
C GLU A 76 -14.07 -9.88 6.29
N ASN A 77 -14.88 -9.09 5.57
CA ASN A 77 -15.55 -9.52 4.35
C ASN A 77 -14.81 -9.12 3.05
N MET A 78 -13.66 -8.45 3.16
CA MET A 78 -12.82 -8.05 2.05
C MET A 78 -11.53 -8.82 2.13
N ASN A 79 -11.34 -9.72 1.20
CA ASN A 79 -10.12 -10.50 1.09
C ASN A 79 -8.96 -9.57 0.66
N LEU A 80 -8.40 -8.81 1.61
CA LEU A 80 -7.24 -7.94 1.41
C LEU A 80 -5.97 -8.79 1.25
N ASN A 81 -6.01 -9.73 0.30
CA ASN A 81 -4.98 -10.75 0.15
C ASN A 81 -3.60 -10.18 -0.13
N LYS A 82 -3.52 -8.91 -0.52
CA LYS A 82 -2.24 -8.28 -0.79
C LYS A 82 -2.38 -6.76 -0.80
N VAL A 83 -1.57 -6.08 0.01
CA VAL A 83 -1.42 -4.63 -0.03
C VAL A 83 -0.05 -4.32 -0.61
N VAL A 84 -0.01 -3.75 -1.83
CA VAL A 84 1.24 -3.43 -2.51
C VAL A 84 1.53 -1.93 -2.47
N PRO A 85 0.71 -1.03 -3.07
CA PRO A 85 0.98 0.39 -2.98
C PRO A 85 0.28 1.03 -1.77
N ILE A 86 1.02 1.88 -1.06
CA ILE A 86 0.46 2.80 -0.08
C ILE A 86 1.05 4.18 -0.38
N ILE A 87 0.21 5.17 -0.57
CA ILE A 87 0.63 6.57 -0.74
C ILE A 87 -0.28 7.49 0.08
N LYS A 88 0.25 8.63 0.54
CA LYS A 88 -0.51 9.64 1.26
C LYS A 88 -0.96 10.74 0.28
N ASP A 89 -2.22 11.18 0.35
CA ASP A 89 -2.71 12.36 -0.37
C ASP A 89 -2.43 13.66 0.41
N ASP A 90 -2.75 14.81 -0.17
CA ASP A 90 -2.49 16.11 0.46
C ASP A 90 -3.52 16.46 1.55
N ALA A 91 -4.62 15.71 1.64
CA ALA A 91 -5.62 15.80 2.70
C ALA A 91 -5.34 14.85 3.87
N ASP A 92 -4.11 14.33 3.94
CA ASP A 92 -3.65 13.38 4.96
C ASP A 92 -4.33 12.00 4.96
N ASN A 93 -5.09 11.64 3.89
CA ASN A 93 -5.58 10.29 3.73
C ASN A 93 -4.52 9.38 3.13
N TYR A 94 -4.62 8.09 3.41
CA TYR A 94 -3.84 7.07 2.72
C TYR A 94 -4.66 6.44 1.59
N LEU A 95 -4.07 6.34 0.42
CA LEU A 95 -4.56 5.50 -0.67
C LEU A 95 -3.84 4.17 -0.57
N ILE A 96 -4.59 3.12 -0.32
CA ILE A 96 -4.10 1.76 -0.10
C ILE A 96 -4.60 0.88 -1.23
N GLY A 97 -3.70 0.50 -2.12
CA GLY A 97 -4.00 -0.41 -3.22
C GLY A 97 -3.98 -1.86 -2.77
N THR A 98 -5.01 -2.60 -3.13
CA THR A 98 -5.22 -4.00 -2.77
C THR A 98 -5.57 -4.84 -4.00
N THR A 99 -5.70 -6.17 -3.85
CA THR A 99 -6.27 -7.04 -4.89
C THR A 99 -7.78 -6.86 -5.05
N TYR A 100 -8.43 -6.06 -4.20
CA TYR A 100 -9.88 -5.87 -4.20
C TYR A 100 -10.31 -4.44 -4.53
N GLY A 101 -9.39 -3.54 -4.76
CA GLY A 101 -9.63 -2.14 -5.08
C GLY A 101 -8.66 -1.21 -4.38
N VAL A 102 -8.97 0.08 -4.40
CA VAL A 102 -8.26 1.11 -3.65
C VAL A 102 -9.09 1.56 -2.46
N ILE A 103 -8.46 1.62 -1.30
CA ILE A 103 -9.07 2.15 -0.07
C ILE A 103 -8.51 3.55 0.14
N LYS A 104 -9.40 4.53 0.23
CA LYS A 104 -9.10 5.86 0.75
C LYS A 104 -9.36 5.83 2.25
N TYR A 105 -8.30 5.90 3.04
CA TYR A 105 -8.32 5.74 4.49
C TYR A 105 -7.91 7.03 5.18
N ALA A 106 -8.81 7.65 5.91
CA ALA A 106 -8.54 8.82 6.75
C ALA A 106 -8.32 8.41 8.22
N SER A 107 -9.12 7.48 8.72
CA SER A 107 -9.01 6.94 10.08
C SER A 107 -9.73 5.59 10.17
N GLU A 108 -9.65 4.95 11.32
CA GLU A 108 -10.30 3.67 11.59
C GLU A 108 -11.83 3.70 11.38
N ASN A 109 -12.47 4.84 11.61
CA ASN A 109 -13.90 5.03 11.43
C ASN A 109 -14.28 5.79 10.15
N SER A 110 -13.28 6.19 9.34
CA SER A 110 -13.48 6.97 8.13
C SER A 110 -12.62 6.43 6.99
N TYR A 111 -13.22 5.57 6.18
CA TYR A 111 -12.60 5.02 4.99
C TYR A 111 -13.63 4.74 3.91
N GLN A 112 -13.20 4.68 2.67
CA GLN A 112 -14.01 4.33 1.51
C GLN A 112 -13.24 3.38 0.59
N LEU A 113 -13.91 2.31 0.16
CA LEU A 113 -13.38 1.38 -0.83
C LEU A 113 -13.96 1.72 -2.20
N PHE A 114 -13.11 1.72 -3.22
CA PHE A 114 -13.47 1.85 -4.64
C PHE A 114 -12.99 0.59 -5.37
N ASN A 115 -13.88 -0.04 -6.12
CA ASN A 115 -13.59 -1.28 -6.84
C ASN A 115 -14.47 -1.45 -8.10
N ALA A 116 -14.58 -2.69 -8.62
CA ALA A 116 -15.36 -2.98 -9.80
C ALA A 116 -16.86 -2.62 -9.68
N LYS A 117 -17.43 -2.57 -8.48
CA LYS A 117 -18.82 -2.13 -8.25
C LYS A 117 -19.00 -0.64 -8.50
N ASP A 118 -17.94 0.12 -8.38
CA ASP A 118 -17.89 1.55 -8.65
C ASP A 118 -17.54 1.84 -10.11
N GLY A 119 -17.20 0.80 -10.90
CA GLY A 119 -16.90 0.88 -12.32
C GLY A 119 -15.40 0.78 -12.67
N PHE A 120 -14.53 0.32 -11.77
CA PHE A 120 -13.18 -0.05 -12.13
C PHE A 120 -13.20 -1.22 -13.12
N LEU A 121 -12.42 -1.16 -14.19
CA LEU A 121 -12.29 -2.28 -15.13
C LEU A 121 -11.69 -3.51 -14.45
N ASN A 122 -10.77 -3.29 -13.49
CA ASN A 122 -10.19 -4.34 -12.67
C ASN A 122 -9.91 -3.81 -11.27
N SER A 123 -10.08 -4.66 -10.27
CA SER A 123 -9.91 -4.27 -8.86
C SER A 123 -8.50 -4.46 -8.32
N THR A 124 -7.63 -5.23 -8.97
CA THR A 124 -6.26 -5.43 -8.49
C THR A 124 -5.41 -4.20 -8.80
N ILE A 125 -4.92 -3.54 -7.76
CA ILE A 125 -4.08 -2.34 -7.85
C ILE A 125 -2.62 -2.74 -7.63
N HIS A 126 -1.78 -2.56 -8.64
CA HIS A 126 -0.36 -2.90 -8.61
C HIS A 126 0.55 -1.74 -8.21
N ALA A 127 0.18 -0.53 -8.63
CA ALA A 127 0.92 0.68 -8.27
C ALA A 127 -0.01 1.88 -8.18
N ILE A 128 0.40 2.88 -7.40
CA ILE A 128 -0.26 4.19 -7.31
C ILE A 128 0.82 5.25 -7.52
N LEU A 129 0.64 6.11 -8.52
CA LEU A 129 1.54 7.20 -8.83
C LEU A 129 0.80 8.54 -8.72
N ARG A 130 1.38 9.47 -7.96
CA ARG A 130 0.84 10.82 -7.84
C ARG A 130 1.01 11.58 -9.15
N HIS A 131 -0.07 12.16 -9.67
CA HIS A 131 -0.05 13.09 -10.79
C HIS A 131 -0.09 14.55 -10.31
N SER A 132 -0.98 14.84 -9.35
CA SER A 132 -1.11 16.16 -8.69
C SER A 132 -1.56 15.98 -7.24
N SER A 133 -1.89 17.08 -6.55
CA SER A 133 -2.35 17.05 -5.15
C SER A 133 -3.49 16.06 -4.91
N ASP A 134 -4.50 16.08 -5.79
CA ASP A 134 -5.73 15.31 -5.62
C ASP A 134 -5.91 14.23 -6.70
N ASN A 135 -4.93 14.06 -7.61
CA ASN A 135 -5.07 13.18 -8.76
C ASN A 135 -3.97 12.13 -8.80
N PHE A 136 -4.36 10.87 -8.99
CA PHE A 136 -3.48 9.72 -8.95
C PHE A 136 -3.73 8.78 -10.13
N TRP A 137 -2.66 8.19 -10.65
CA TRP A 137 -2.72 7.08 -11.57
C TRP A 137 -2.57 5.77 -10.83
N LEU A 138 -3.47 4.82 -11.09
CA LEU A 138 -3.43 3.47 -10.56
C LEU A 138 -3.25 2.50 -11.70
N SER A 139 -2.30 1.58 -11.58
CA SER A 139 -2.14 0.50 -12.55
C SER A 139 -2.84 -0.77 -12.08
N THR A 140 -3.45 -1.48 -13.04
CA THR A 140 -4.27 -2.68 -12.80
C THR A 140 -3.90 -3.80 -13.77
N ASN A 141 -4.57 -4.96 -13.68
CA ASN A 141 -4.47 -6.02 -14.70
C ASN A 141 -5.19 -5.69 -16.01
N GLN A 142 -5.97 -4.60 -16.08
CA GLN A 142 -6.76 -4.25 -17.28
C GLN A 142 -6.65 -2.76 -17.63
N GLY A 143 -5.49 -2.18 -17.43
CA GLY A 143 -5.20 -0.81 -17.82
C GLY A 143 -4.90 0.11 -16.64
N LEU A 144 -5.09 1.39 -16.88
CA LEU A 144 -4.83 2.46 -15.93
C LEU A 144 -6.13 3.10 -15.47
N ILE A 145 -6.13 3.56 -14.23
CA ILE A 145 -7.21 4.35 -13.67
C ILE A 145 -6.63 5.71 -13.27
N ASN A 146 -7.24 6.78 -13.74
CA ASN A 146 -7.00 8.12 -13.22
C ASN A 146 -8.05 8.41 -12.15
N PHE A 147 -7.63 8.69 -10.93
CA PHE A 147 -8.48 8.86 -9.76
C PHE A 147 -8.33 10.26 -9.15
N ASP A 148 -9.42 11.05 -9.17
CA ASP A 148 -9.54 12.31 -8.44
C ASP A 148 -10.07 12.01 -7.03
N THR A 149 -9.20 12.10 -6.06
CA THR A 149 -9.50 11.77 -4.66
C THR A 149 -10.33 12.81 -3.95
N LYS A 150 -10.36 14.06 -4.44
CA LYS A 150 -11.17 15.14 -3.88
C LYS A 150 -12.64 14.99 -4.26
N ARG A 151 -12.90 14.63 -5.53
CA ARG A 151 -14.24 14.42 -6.05
C ARG A 151 -14.73 12.99 -5.89
N ASN A 152 -13.84 12.05 -5.59
CA ASN A 152 -14.05 10.61 -5.58
C ASN A 152 -14.58 10.11 -6.94
N VAL A 153 -14.02 10.62 -8.03
CA VAL A 153 -14.34 10.19 -9.40
C VAL A 153 -13.11 9.60 -10.07
N PHE A 154 -13.34 8.67 -10.98
CA PHE A 154 -12.26 8.00 -11.69
C PHE A 154 -12.61 7.75 -13.14
N ARG A 155 -11.58 7.61 -13.97
CA ARG A 155 -11.69 7.23 -15.36
C ARG A 155 -10.69 6.11 -15.65
N SER A 156 -11.19 5.03 -16.22
CA SER A 156 -10.38 3.89 -16.66
C SER A 156 -9.91 4.09 -18.10
N TYR A 157 -8.71 3.60 -18.39
CA TYR A 157 -8.06 3.62 -19.70
C TYR A 157 -7.59 2.22 -20.03
N GLY A 158 -7.88 1.77 -21.25
CA GLY A 158 -7.54 0.45 -21.77
C GLY A 158 -7.04 0.50 -23.20
N PHE A 159 -7.10 -0.62 -23.89
CA PHE A 159 -6.72 -0.71 -25.33
C PHE A 159 -7.52 0.27 -26.21
N GLY A 160 -8.82 0.47 -25.91
CA GLY A 160 -9.67 1.41 -26.65
C GLY A 160 -9.23 2.87 -26.53
N ASP A 161 -8.47 3.23 -25.51
CA ASP A 161 -7.92 4.57 -25.29
C ASP A 161 -6.47 4.70 -25.80
N GLY A 162 -5.96 3.68 -26.48
CA GLY A 162 -4.63 3.69 -27.12
C GLY A 162 -3.51 3.12 -26.24
N LEU A 163 -3.79 2.49 -25.11
CA LEU A 163 -2.76 1.76 -24.37
C LEU A 163 -2.29 0.55 -25.18
N LYS A 164 -0.97 0.37 -25.28
CA LYS A 164 -0.36 -0.79 -25.95
C LYS A 164 -0.22 -2.01 -25.03
N VAL A 165 -0.23 -1.78 -23.74
CA VAL A 165 -0.15 -2.79 -22.67
C VAL A 165 -1.17 -2.42 -21.61
N VAL A 166 -1.87 -3.40 -21.07
CA VAL A 166 -2.89 -3.20 -20.04
C VAL A 166 -2.60 -3.99 -18.76
N GLU A 167 -1.69 -4.96 -18.79
CA GLU A 167 -1.24 -5.70 -17.62
C GLU A 167 0.01 -5.05 -17.03
N PHE A 168 -0.03 -4.75 -15.75
CA PHE A 168 1.05 -4.11 -15.00
C PHE A 168 1.49 -5.02 -13.85
N SER A 169 2.78 -4.97 -13.53
CA SER A 169 3.36 -5.71 -12.40
C SER A 169 3.38 -4.87 -11.13
N ASP A 170 3.44 -5.54 -9.99
CA ASP A 170 3.54 -4.90 -8.69
C ASP A 170 4.75 -3.97 -8.60
N GLY A 171 4.50 -2.75 -8.10
CA GLY A 171 5.55 -1.75 -7.91
C GLY A 171 6.14 -1.17 -9.18
N ALA A 172 5.63 -1.53 -10.36
CA ALA A 172 6.06 -0.93 -11.64
C ALA A 172 5.50 0.49 -11.78
N SER A 173 6.11 1.45 -11.11
CA SER A 173 5.79 2.88 -11.18
C SER A 173 7.05 3.72 -11.09
N TYR A 174 7.14 4.71 -11.98
CA TYR A 174 8.22 5.70 -12.02
C TYR A 174 7.62 7.09 -12.09
#